data_02694a8d6b57f74316b77cbd0c7371d6
#
_entry.id   02694a8d6b57f74316b77cbd0c7371d6
#
_cell.length_a   1.000
_cell.length_b   1.000
_cell.length_c   1.000
_cell.angle_alpha   90.00
_cell.angle_beta   90.00
_cell.angle_gamma   90.00
#
_symmetry.space_group_name_H-M   'P 1'
#
loop_
_entity.id
_entity.type
_entity.pdbx_description
1 polymer ?
#
loop_
_entity_poly.entity_id
_entity_poly.type
_entity_poly.pdbx_seq_one_letter_code
_entity_poly.pdbx_strand_id
1 'polypeptide(L)'
;MDTKMLLGKISRHDLQADPDANWFIPAYEDYTPDAATIIPLQQHIDITQIVMYIGNWCQDCREQVPAFYKILDTILFDEGKLLVVGMDRDKNIPGKEIPLPDIHRIPTFIILKDNKEIGRIVEKPIITLEKDFLDILLLNRMV
;
A
#
# COMPACT_ATOMS: atom_id res chain seq x y z
N MET A 1 23.33 -1.18 12.78
CA MET A 1 22.66 0.12 12.94
C MET A 1 21.18 -0.02 12.68
N ASP A 2 20.40 0.57 13.54
CA ASP A 2 18.94 0.52 13.38
C ASP A 2 18.50 1.37 12.19
N THR A 3 17.53 0.86 11.44
CA THR A 3 16.93 1.59 10.36
C THR A 3 16.20 2.82 10.93
N LYS A 4 16.47 3.99 10.36
CA LYS A 4 15.73 5.20 10.74
C LYS A 4 14.27 5.03 10.33
N MET A 5 13.36 5.10 11.27
CA MET A 5 11.94 4.99 11.00
C MET A 5 11.40 6.24 10.33
N LEU A 6 10.72 6.06 9.19
CA LEU A 6 9.97 7.11 8.52
C LEU A 6 8.56 7.12 9.10
N LEU A 7 8.17 8.21 9.73
CA LEU A 7 6.93 8.29 10.51
C LEU A 7 5.98 9.34 9.97
N GLY A 8 4.68 9.07 10.07
CA GLY A 8 3.64 9.95 9.58
C GLY A 8 3.52 9.88 8.07
N LYS A 9 3.04 10.95 7.45
CA LYS A 9 2.88 10.99 5.99
C LYS A 9 4.24 10.92 5.31
N ILE A 10 4.42 9.93 4.44
CA ILE A 10 5.66 9.74 3.70
C ILE A 10 5.35 9.61 2.21
N SER A 11 6.30 10.02 1.37
CA SER A 11 6.17 9.94 -0.08
C SER A 11 6.95 8.76 -0.65
N ARG A 12 6.70 8.43 -1.90
CA ARG A 12 7.53 7.46 -2.63
C ARG A 12 8.99 7.91 -2.62
N HIS A 13 9.23 9.21 -2.83
CA HIS A 13 10.58 9.77 -2.82
C HIS A 13 11.27 9.53 -1.47
N ASP A 14 10.55 9.73 -0.36
CA ASP A 14 11.11 9.47 0.97
C ASP A 14 11.55 8.03 1.12
N LEU A 15 10.75 7.09 0.60
CA LEU A 15 11.08 5.66 0.65
C LEU A 15 12.30 5.33 -0.20
N GLN A 16 12.42 5.92 -1.38
CA GLN A 16 13.53 5.67 -2.30
C GLN A 16 14.83 6.36 -1.87
N ALA A 17 14.72 7.51 -1.21
CA ALA A 17 15.87 8.30 -0.78
C ALA A 17 16.44 7.87 0.57
N ASP A 18 15.76 7.01 1.30
CA ASP A 18 16.25 6.45 2.56
C ASP A 18 17.60 5.77 2.30
N PRO A 19 18.68 6.12 3.06
CA PRO A 19 19.98 5.45 2.87
C PRO A 19 19.93 3.93 3.00
N ASP A 20 18.94 3.40 3.73
CA ASP A 20 18.74 1.97 3.89
C ASP A 20 17.79 1.39 2.87
N ALA A 21 17.33 2.17 1.87
CA ALA A 21 16.29 1.76 0.93
C ALA A 21 16.82 1.02 -0.30
N ASN A 22 17.93 0.31 -0.16
CA ASN A 22 18.44 -0.56 -1.22
C ASN A 22 17.50 -1.74 -1.56
N TRP A 23 16.41 -1.85 -0.83
CA TRP A 23 15.38 -2.88 -1.05
C TRP A 23 14.29 -2.44 -2.02
N PHE A 24 14.05 -1.12 -2.18
CA PHE A 24 12.87 -0.63 -2.92
C PHE A 24 12.97 -0.94 -4.42
N ILE A 25 14.04 -0.51 -5.08
CA ILE A 25 14.16 -0.65 -6.54
C ILE A 25 14.22 -2.13 -6.96
N PRO A 26 15.03 -3.00 -6.33
CA PRO A 26 15.03 -4.41 -6.70
C PRO A 26 13.67 -5.08 -6.53
N ALA A 27 12.97 -4.83 -5.42
CA ALA A 27 11.67 -5.42 -5.19
C ALA A 27 10.62 -4.90 -6.17
N TYR A 28 10.70 -3.61 -6.53
CA TYR A 28 9.83 -3.01 -7.55
C TYR A 28 10.06 -3.66 -8.92
N GLU A 29 11.33 -3.81 -9.31
CA GLU A 29 11.68 -4.38 -10.61
C GLU A 29 11.36 -5.87 -10.72
N ASP A 30 11.51 -6.60 -9.62
CA ASP A 30 11.26 -8.03 -9.60
C ASP A 30 9.78 -8.40 -9.69
N TYR A 31 8.89 -7.50 -9.31
CA TYR A 31 7.47 -7.80 -9.31
C TYR A 31 6.86 -7.61 -10.70
N THR A 32 6.20 -8.65 -11.20
CA THR A 32 5.48 -8.60 -12.47
C THR A 32 3.99 -8.80 -12.19
N PRO A 33 3.17 -7.74 -12.28
CA PRO A 33 1.72 -7.89 -12.08
C PRO A 33 1.12 -8.81 -13.15
N ASP A 34 0.09 -9.56 -12.76
CA ASP A 34 -0.62 -10.44 -13.68
C ASP A 34 -1.39 -9.63 -14.71
N ALA A 35 -1.02 -9.77 -16.00
CA ALA A 35 -1.61 -8.97 -17.07
C ALA A 35 -3.12 -9.16 -17.19
N ALA A 36 -3.61 -10.38 -16.98
CA ALA A 36 -5.04 -10.65 -17.06
C ALA A 36 -5.84 -9.96 -15.95
N THR A 37 -5.22 -9.70 -14.81
CA THR A 37 -5.85 -9.00 -13.67
C THR A 37 -5.74 -7.48 -13.82
N ILE A 38 -4.66 -7.00 -14.39
CA ILE A 38 -4.39 -5.55 -14.54
C ILE A 38 -5.46 -4.86 -15.40
N ILE A 39 -5.90 -5.49 -16.47
CA ILE A 39 -6.88 -4.88 -17.39
C ILE A 39 -8.20 -4.59 -16.67
N PRO A 40 -8.87 -5.57 -16.03
CA PRO A 40 -10.10 -5.27 -15.30
C PRO A 40 -9.86 -4.36 -14.09
N LEU A 41 -8.70 -4.47 -13.42
CA LEU A 41 -8.39 -3.59 -12.31
C LEU A 41 -8.37 -2.13 -12.75
N GLN A 42 -7.71 -1.82 -13.86
CA GLN A 42 -7.65 -0.47 -14.40
C GLN A 42 -9.04 0.07 -14.76
N GLN A 43 -9.95 -0.79 -15.18
CA GLN A 43 -11.31 -0.41 -15.54
C GLN A 43 -12.17 0.00 -14.35
N HIS A 44 -11.81 -0.43 -13.13
CA HIS A 44 -12.63 -0.23 -11.93
C HIS A 44 -12.00 0.72 -10.91
N ILE A 45 -10.89 1.37 -11.25
CA ILE A 45 -10.07 2.11 -10.27
C ILE A 45 -10.45 3.58 -10.09
N ASP A 46 -11.24 4.17 -10.96
CA ASP A 46 -11.43 5.62 -11.13
C ASP A 46 -11.79 6.39 -9.85
N ILE A 47 -12.61 5.81 -8.98
CA ILE A 47 -13.13 6.50 -7.79
C ILE A 47 -12.52 5.97 -6.49
N THR A 48 -11.48 5.18 -6.61
CA THR A 48 -10.84 4.52 -5.48
C THR A 48 -9.75 5.41 -4.87
N GLN A 49 -9.70 5.43 -3.56
CA GLN A 49 -8.63 6.04 -2.79
C GLN A 49 -7.92 4.92 -2.02
N ILE A 50 -6.63 5.10 -1.76
CA ILE A 50 -5.82 4.08 -1.09
C ILE A 50 -5.02 4.72 0.03
N VAL A 51 -4.99 4.06 1.20
CA VAL A 51 -4.11 4.41 2.30
C VAL A 51 -3.26 3.19 2.64
N MET A 52 -1.95 3.37 2.61
CA MET A 52 -1.01 2.33 3.04
C MET A 52 -0.47 2.66 4.42
N TYR A 53 -0.63 1.75 5.38
CA TYR A 53 0.01 1.84 6.69
C TYR A 53 1.21 0.91 6.69
N ILE A 54 2.42 1.47 6.82
CA ILE A 54 3.65 0.72 6.60
C ILE A 54 4.72 1.07 7.64
N GLY A 55 5.78 0.26 7.65
CA GLY A 55 7.01 0.57 8.35
C GLY A 55 8.18 0.28 7.42
N ASN A 56 9.06 1.25 7.19
CA ASN A 56 10.23 1.04 6.35
C ASN A 56 11.24 0.05 6.98
N TRP A 57 11.07 -0.22 8.27
CA TRP A 57 11.84 -1.20 9.04
C TRP A 57 11.28 -2.62 8.94
N CYS A 58 10.09 -2.80 8.40
CA CYS A 58 9.34 -4.04 8.37
C CYS A 58 9.69 -4.85 7.12
N GLN A 59 10.07 -6.13 7.28
CA GLN A 59 10.47 -6.98 6.16
C GLN A 59 9.32 -7.20 5.16
N ASP A 60 8.12 -7.49 5.65
CA ASP A 60 6.97 -7.68 4.77
C ASP A 60 6.65 -6.40 3.99
N CYS A 61 6.80 -5.23 4.60
CA CYS A 61 6.60 -3.96 3.93
C CYS A 61 7.62 -3.76 2.81
N ARG A 62 8.87 -4.16 3.03
CA ARG A 62 9.93 -4.03 2.04
C ARG A 62 9.68 -4.87 0.79
N GLU A 63 8.91 -5.94 0.93
CA GLU A 63 8.51 -6.79 -0.20
C GLU A 63 7.21 -6.28 -0.84
N GLN A 64 6.20 -6.01 -0.04
CA GLN A 64 4.85 -5.74 -0.53
C GLN A 64 4.65 -4.30 -1.02
N VAL A 65 5.30 -3.32 -0.39
CA VAL A 65 5.09 -1.91 -0.75
C VAL A 65 5.64 -1.59 -2.15
N PRO A 66 6.88 -1.98 -2.51
CA PRO A 66 7.35 -1.75 -3.87
C PRO A 66 6.50 -2.48 -4.92
N ALA A 67 6.07 -3.71 -4.61
CA ALA A 67 5.19 -4.48 -5.50
C ALA A 67 3.85 -3.76 -5.71
N PHE A 68 3.28 -3.21 -4.65
CA PHE A 68 2.02 -2.46 -4.75
C PHE A 68 2.21 -1.18 -5.59
N TYR A 69 3.31 -0.45 -5.42
CA TYR A 69 3.63 0.69 -6.28
C TYR A 69 3.76 0.28 -7.75
N LYS A 70 4.33 -0.89 -8.01
CA LYS A 70 4.44 -1.40 -9.38
C LYS A 70 3.06 -1.60 -10.00
N ILE A 71 2.12 -2.14 -9.23
CA ILE A 71 0.74 -2.31 -9.67
C ILE A 71 0.11 -0.94 -9.95
N LEU A 72 0.25 0.01 -9.03
CA LEU A 72 -0.32 1.35 -9.18
C LEU A 72 0.23 2.07 -10.41
N ASP A 73 1.54 1.94 -10.67
CA ASP A 73 2.16 2.53 -11.85
C ASP A 73 1.63 1.85 -13.13
N THR A 74 1.46 0.55 -13.10
CA THR A 74 0.98 -0.22 -14.26
C THR A 74 -0.44 0.17 -14.64
N ILE A 75 -1.31 0.44 -13.66
CA ILE A 75 -2.69 0.86 -13.92
C ILE A 75 -2.84 2.38 -14.05
N LEU A 76 -1.76 3.13 -13.97
CA LEU A 76 -1.74 4.59 -14.06
C LEU A 76 -2.59 5.25 -12.97
N PHE A 77 -2.48 4.74 -11.74
CA PHE A 77 -3.20 5.27 -10.61
C PHE A 77 -2.75 6.69 -10.27
N ASP A 78 -3.70 7.57 -9.96
CA ASP A 78 -3.40 8.94 -9.55
C ASP A 78 -2.83 8.95 -8.13
N GLU A 79 -1.56 9.30 -7.98
CA GLU A 79 -0.88 9.35 -6.69
C GLU A 79 -1.48 10.40 -5.74
N GLY A 80 -2.23 11.36 -6.27
CA GLY A 80 -3.00 12.29 -5.44
C GLY A 80 -4.10 11.62 -4.63
N LYS A 81 -4.46 10.39 -4.99
CA LYS A 81 -5.44 9.57 -4.27
C LYS A 81 -4.79 8.50 -3.40
N LEU A 82 -3.48 8.57 -3.21
CA LEU A 82 -2.71 7.65 -2.40
C LEU A 82 -2.13 8.39 -1.20
N LEU A 83 -2.36 7.86 -0.01
CA LEU A 83 -1.72 8.33 1.21
C LEU A 83 -0.89 7.19 1.80
N VAL A 84 0.37 7.47 2.11
CA VAL A 84 1.25 6.50 2.75
C VAL A 84 1.61 7.00 4.13
N VAL A 85 1.39 6.17 5.14
CA VAL A 85 1.58 6.53 6.55
C VAL A 85 2.59 5.56 7.18
N GLY A 86 3.70 6.12 7.64
CA GLY A 86 4.73 5.36 8.35
C GLY A 86 4.40 5.25 9.82
N MET A 87 4.56 4.05 10.37
CA MET A 87 4.28 3.74 11.77
C MET A 87 5.53 3.26 12.48
N ASP A 88 5.58 3.46 13.80
CA ASP A 88 6.66 2.89 14.62
C ASP A 88 6.40 1.39 14.89
N ARG A 89 7.32 0.76 15.63
CA ARG A 89 7.24 -0.69 15.89
C ARG A 89 6.05 -1.09 16.76
N ASP A 90 5.44 -0.14 17.44
CA ASP A 90 4.22 -0.36 18.24
C ASP A 90 2.96 -0.02 17.46
N LYS A 91 3.08 0.26 16.16
CA LYS A 91 2.02 0.67 15.24
C LYS A 91 1.36 1.97 15.67
N ASN A 92 2.18 2.90 16.14
CA ASN A 92 1.74 4.26 16.47
C ASN A 92 2.37 5.26 15.51
N ILE A 93 1.74 6.43 15.41
CA ILE A 93 2.29 7.58 14.71
C ILE A 93 2.62 8.62 15.79
N PRO A 94 3.90 8.80 16.16
CA PRO A 94 4.27 9.72 17.23
C PRO A 94 3.76 11.14 16.95
N GLY A 95 3.24 11.79 17.98
CA GLY A 95 2.72 13.14 17.91
C GLY A 95 1.36 13.26 17.26
N LYS A 96 0.73 12.16 16.92
CA LYS A 96 -0.60 12.13 16.30
C LYS A 96 -1.58 11.43 17.23
N GLU A 97 -2.58 12.16 17.71
CA GLU A 97 -3.68 11.61 18.48
C GLU A 97 -4.88 11.30 17.61
N ILE A 98 -4.61 10.85 16.36
CA ILE A 98 -5.67 10.53 15.42
C ILE A 98 -6.05 9.06 15.62
N PRO A 99 -7.35 8.76 15.82
CA PRO A 99 -7.79 7.37 15.86
C PRO A 99 -7.43 6.68 14.56
N LEU A 100 -6.60 5.62 14.65
CA LEU A 100 -6.26 4.83 13.49
C LEU A 100 -7.35 3.81 13.21
N PRO A 101 -7.65 3.50 11.94
CA PRO A 101 -8.69 2.53 11.58
C PRO A 101 -8.19 1.12 11.87
N ASP A 102 -8.06 0.77 13.14
CA ASP A 102 -7.86 -0.60 13.61
C ASP A 102 -6.71 -1.33 12.90
N ILE A 103 -5.50 -0.75 12.96
CA ILE A 103 -4.32 -1.32 12.31
C ILE A 103 -3.55 -2.18 13.33
N HIS A 104 -3.56 -3.49 13.13
CA HIS A 104 -2.88 -4.44 14.00
C HIS A 104 -1.60 -5.01 13.38
N ARG A 105 -1.52 -5.02 12.06
CA ARG A 105 -0.38 -5.57 11.31
C ARG A 105 -0.05 -4.67 10.14
N ILE A 106 1.20 -4.68 9.72
CA ILE A 106 1.66 -3.92 8.56
C ILE A 106 2.44 -4.83 7.61
N PRO A 107 2.44 -4.54 6.30
CA PRO A 107 1.71 -3.47 5.67
C PRO A 107 0.19 -3.73 5.68
N THR A 108 -0.59 -2.67 5.79
CA THR A 108 -2.04 -2.74 5.58
C THR A 108 -2.39 -1.76 4.47
N PHE A 109 -3.00 -2.26 3.41
CA PHE A 109 -3.46 -1.45 2.28
C PHE A 109 -4.97 -1.33 2.39
N ILE A 110 -5.46 -0.12 2.69
CA ILE A 110 -6.89 0.14 2.83
C ILE A 110 -7.41 0.74 1.54
N ILE A 111 -8.44 0.12 0.99
CA ILE A 111 -9.10 0.57 -0.22
C ILE A 111 -10.36 1.31 0.18
N LEU A 112 -10.50 2.55 -0.29
CA LEU A 112 -11.61 3.42 0.07
C LEU A 112 -12.39 3.82 -1.17
N LYS A 113 -13.68 4.02 -1.00
CA LYS A 113 -14.56 4.61 -2.00
C LYS A 113 -15.47 5.60 -1.28
N ASP A 114 -15.50 6.86 -1.77
CA ASP A 114 -16.26 7.93 -1.12
C ASP A 114 -15.87 8.08 0.36
N ASN A 115 -14.57 8.00 0.65
CA ASN A 115 -13.97 8.09 1.98
C ASN A 115 -14.39 6.98 2.95
N LYS A 116 -14.95 5.89 2.44
CA LYS A 116 -15.32 4.72 3.24
C LYS A 116 -14.49 3.53 2.85
N GLU A 117 -14.00 2.80 3.85
CA GLU A 117 -13.26 1.57 3.59
C GLU A 117 -14.19 0.53 2.97
N ILE A 118 -13.80 0.00 1.81
CA ILE A 118 -14.52 -1.08 1.14
C ILE A 118 -13.78 -2.41 1.25
N GLY A 119 -12.53 -2.39 1.70
CA GLY A 119 -11.76 -3.60 1.94
C GLY A 119 -10.32 -3.25 2.26
N ARG A 120 -9.56 -4.25 2.67
CA ARG A 120 -8.14 -4.08 2.97
C ARG A 120 -7.36 -5.35 2.68
N ILE A 121 -6.07 -5.18 2.42
CA ILE A 121 -5.11 -6.27 2.28
C ILE A 121 -4.13 -6.14 3.43
N VAL A 122 -4.00 -7.18 4.26
CA VAL A 122 -3.20 -7.15 5.49
C VAL A 122 -1.99 -8.08 5.34
N GLU A 123 -0.80 -7.54 5.53
CA GLU A 123 0.51 -8.21 5.45
C GLU A 123 0.80 -8.77 4.07
N LYS A 124 0.18 -9.88 3.70
CA LYS A 124 0.38 -10.56 2.43
C LYS A 124 -0.97 -10.82 1.78
N PRO A 125 -1.04 -10.79 0.45
CA PRO A 125 -2.29 -11.11 -0.22
C PRO A 125 -2.68 -12.57 -0.05
N ILE A 126 -3.97 -12.84 -0.22
CA ILE A 126 -4.48 -14.22 -0.23
C ILE A 126 -4.09 -14.90 -1.54
N ILE A 127 -4.22 -14.20 -2.66
CA ILE A 127 -3.85 -14.71 -3.99
C ILE A 127 -2.66 -13.92 -4.51
N THR A 128 -2.88 -12.70 -4.99
CA THR A 128 -1.87 -11.70 -5.34
C THR A 128 -2.39 -10.34 -4.93
N LEU A 129 -1.51 -9.35 -4.82
CA LEU A 129 -1.95 -7.98 -4.48
C LEU A 129 -2.97 -7.46 -5.49
N GLU A 130 -2.70 -7.59 -6.78
CA GLU A 130 -3.60 -7.12 -7.83
C GLU A 130 -4.92 -7.88 -7.84
N LYS A 131 -4.90 -9.20 -7.62
CA LYS A 131 -6.11 -10.00 -7.59
C LYS A 131 -6.97 -9.68 -6.38
N ASP A 132 -6.37 -9.59 -5.20
CA ASP A 132 -7.09 -9.22 -3.98
C ASP A 132 -7.70 -7.83 -4.12
N PHE A 133 -6.95 -6.87 -4.70
CA PHE A 133 -7.45 -5.53 -4.96
C PHE A 133 -8.66 -5.57 -5.89
N LEU A 134 -8.56 -6.31 -6.99
CA LEU A 134 -9.68 -6.45 -7.94
C LEU A 134 -10.91 -7.07 -7.26
N ASP A 135 -10.72 -8.11 -6.46
CA ASP A 135 -11.82 -8.78 -5.75
C ASP A 135 -12.54 -7.81 -4.81
N ILE A 136 -11.80 -6.95 -4.11
CA ILE A 136 -12.39 -5.93 -3.25
C ILE A 136 -13.29 -5.00 -4.06
N LEU A 137 -12.81 -4.54 -5.21
CA LEU A 137 -13.58 -3.63 -6.07
C LEU A 137 -14.82 -4.30 -6.64
N LEU A 138 -14.71 -5.55 -7.08
CA LEU A 138 -15.83 -6.28 -7.66
C LEU A 138 -16.90 -6.60 -6.61
N LEU A 139 -16.50 -7.01 -5.41
CA LEU A 139 -17.43 -7.27 -4.31
C LEU A 139 -18.23 -6.02 -3.94
N ASN A 140 -17.56 -4.87 -3.89
CA ASN A 140 -18.23 -3.62 -3.56
C ASN A 140 -19.30 -3.24 -4.60
N ARG A 141 -19.09 -3.59 -5.87
CA ARG A 141 -20.06 -3.29 -6.93
C ARG A 141 -21.29 -4.19 -6.89
N MET A 142 -21.20 -5.33 -6.24
CA MET A 142 -22.29 -6.30 -6.15
C MET A 142 -23.26 -5.99 -5.00
N VAL A 143 -22.94 -5.02 -4.16
CA VAL A 143 -23.74 -4.66 -2.98
C VAL A 143 -24.60 -3.43 -3.28
#